data_389ac231a14472336406d8eb843d0ef3
#
_entry.id   389ac231a14472336406d8eb843d0ef3
#
_cell.length_a   1.000
_cell.length_b   1.000
_cell.length_c   1.000
_cell.angle_alpha   90.00
_cell.angle_beta   90.00
_cell.angle_gamma   90.00
#
_symmetry.space_group_name_H-M   'P 1'
#
loop_
_entity.id
_entity.type
_entity.pdbx_description
1 polymer ?
#
loop_
_entity_poly.entity_id
_entity_poly.type
_entity_poly.pdbx_seq_one_letter_code
_entity_poly.pdbx_strand_id
1 'polypeptide(L)'
;MLLYDMTVGMNPRRVRIFLAEKGLTIPTRQIDGVKRENLTPEFRAINSLGKVPVLELDDGTLLTESVAICRYLEALHPEKPLFGRTDLEKAQVDMWTRRIEFEIVAPIVSAFQHTGEYWIGRLPQEPLCGEHARNRALDAFEWLDRELNGREFIAADHYTIADIVAQCGFLVGKATGTKIPPEFKELTRWYTSVVARPTARA
;
A
#
# COMPACT_ATOMS: atom_id res chain seq x y z
N MET A 1 -0.04 15.94 -15.83
CA MET A 1 0.30 14.65 -15.17
C MET A 1 -0.68 13.56 -15.60
N LEU A 2 -0.23 12.30 -15.69
CA LEU A 2 -1.02 11.10 -16.01
C LEU A 2 -0.65 9.96 -15.04
N LEU A 3 -1.63 9.33 -14.40
CA LEU A 3 -1.41 8.17 -13.51
C LEU A 3 -1.69 6.87 -14.28
N TYR A 4 -0.70 6.00 -14.43
CA TYR A 4 -0.89 4.63 -14.86
C TYR A 4 -1.33 3.79 -13.66
N ASP A 5 -2.54 3.27 -13.71
CA ASP A 5 -3.24 2.61 -12.61
C ASP A 5 -3.66 1.18 -12.98
N MET A 6 -3.96 0.39 -11.97
CA MET A 6 -4.62 -0.91 -12.09
C MET A 6 -5.64 -1.03 -10.96
N THR A 7 -6.92 -1.03 -11.30
CA THR A 7 -8.04 -0.93 -10.35
C THR A 7 -7.93 -1.93 -9.19
N VAL A 8 -7.53 -3.17 -9.46
CA VAL A 8 -7.38 -4.23 -8.44
C VAL A 8 -6.02 -4.20 -7.73
N GLY A 9 -5.11 -3.32 -8.14
CA GLY A 9 -3.76 -3.26 -7.61
C GLY A 9 -3.68 -2.62 -6.22
N MET A 10 -2.99 -3.25 -5.28
CA MET A 10 -2.75 -2.72 -3.94
C MET A 10 -1.95 -1.40 -3.97
N ASN A 11 -0.85 -1.38 -4.70
CA ASN A 11 0.03 -0.21 -4.76
C ASN A 11 -0.62 0.99 -5.49
N PRO A 12 -1.31 0.81 -6.64
CA PRO A 12 -2.13 1.86 -7.23
C PRO A 12 -3.21 2.38 -6.28
N ARG A 13 -3.86 1.49 -5.51
CA ARG A 13 -4.87 1.89 -4.52
C ARG A 13 -4.32 2.83 -3.46
N ARG A 14 -3.06 2.70 -3.03
CA ARG A 14 -2.41 3.66 -2.12
C ARG A 14 -2.46 5.07 -2.68
N VAL A 15 -2.11 5.22 -3.97
CA VAL A 15 -2.12 6.52 -4.65
C VAL A 15 -3.55 7.06 -4.78
N ARG A 16 -4.53 6.21 -5.14
CA ARG A 16 -5.94 6.64 -5.23
C ARG A 16 -6.49 7.12 -3.88
N ILE A 17 -6.23 6.38 -2.80
CA ILE A 17 -6.65 6.80 -1.45
C ILE A 17 -5.95 8.11 -1.06
N PHE A 18 -4.66 8.24 -1.33
CA PHE A 18 -3.91 9.46 -1.07
C PHE A 18 -4.52 10.65 -1.82
N LEU A 19 -4.79 10.51 -3.12
CA LEU A 19 -5.43 11.55 -3.93
C LEU A 19 -6.81 11.92 -3.37
N ALA A 20 -7.61 10.95 -3.00
CA ALA A 20 -8.93 11.16 -2.42
C ALA A 20 -8.88 11.90 -1.07
N GLU A 21 -7.93 11.56 -0.18
CA GLU A 21 -7.70 12.25 1.09
C GLU A 21 -7.28 13.72 0.87
N LYS A 22 -6.50 13.98 -0.17
CA LYS A 22 -6.09 15.33 -0.57
C LYS A 22 -7.19 16.10 -1.32
N GLY A 23 -8.22 15.41 -1.82
CA GLY A 23 -9.22 16.01 -2.70
C GLY A 23 -8.67 16.31 -4.11
N LEU A 24 -7.66 15.56 -4.54
CA LEU A 24 -6.99 15.72 -5.84
C LEU A 24 -7.54 14.74 -6.87
N THR A 25 -7.56 15.18 -8.13
CA THR A 25 -7.90 14.35 -9.28
C THR A 25 -6.80 14.45 -10.33
N ILE A 26 -6.30 13.31 -10.80
CA ILE A 26 -5.29 13.20 -11.87
C ILE A 26 -5.87 12.31 -12.96
N PRO A 27 -5.74 12.67 -14.25
CA PRO A 27 -6.06 11.79 -15.37
C PRO A 27 -5.41 10.43 -15.22
N THR A 28 -6.17 9.37 -15.50
CA THR A 28 -5.72 8.00 -15.23
C THR A 28 -5.83 7.14 -16.49
N ARG A 29 -4.76 6.36 -16.76
CA ARG A 29 -4.75 5.28 -17.74
C ARG A 29 -4.76 3.94 -17.01
N GLN A 30 -5.80 3.13 -17.26
CA GLN A 30 -5.90 1.78 -16.71
C GLN A 30 -5.00 0.81 -17.48
N ILE A 31 -4.26 0.00 -16.74
CA ILE A 31 -3.39 -1.06 -17.26
C ILE A 31 -4.04 -2.41 -16.96
N ASP A 32 -4.24 -3.22 -18.00
CA ASP A 32 -4.88 -4.53 -17.86
C ASP A 32 -3.87 -5.60 -17.37
N GLY A 33 -3.88 -5.84 -16.05
CA GLY A 33 -3.02 -6.85 -15.43
C GLY A 33 -3.43 -8.30 -15.78
N VAL A 34 -4.69 -8.54 -16.18
CA VAL A 34 -5.13 -9.87 -16.61
C VAL A 34 -4.49 -10.21 -17.96
N LYS A 35 -4.49 -9.27 -18.89
CA LYS A 35 -3.82 -9.38 -20.19
C LYS A 35 -2.30 -9.20 -20.10
N ARG A 36 -1.74 -9.00 -18.90
CA ARG A 36 -0.31 -8.74 -18.69
C ARG A 36 0.22 -7.52 -19.46
N GLU A 37 -0.60 -6.50 -19.69
CA GLU A 37 -0.21 -5.27 -20.40
C GLU A 37 1.01 -4.63 -19.74
N ASN A 38 1.12 -4.69 -18.41
CA ASN A 38 2.26 -4.19 -17.65
C ASN A 38 3.59 -4.92 -17.94
N LEU A 39 3.56 -6.05 -18.64
CA LEU A 39 4.76 -6.82 -18.99
C LEU A 39 5.16 -6.68 -20.46
N THR A 40 4.41 -5.93 -21.26
CA THR A 40 4.75 -5.68 -22.66
C THR A 40 5.99 -4.80 -22.80
N PRO A 41 6.73 -4.88 -23.91
CA PRO A 41 7.89 -4.01 -24.16
C PRO A 41 7.54 -2.52 -24.05
N GLU A 42 6.35 -2.12 -24.54
CA GLU A 42 5.88 -0.74 -24.53
C GLU A 42 5.70 -0.24 -23.10
N PHE A 43 5.07 -1.02 -22.21
CA PHE A 43 4.93 -0.63 -20.81
C PHE A 43 6.27 -0.69 -20.06
N ARG A 44 7.14 -1.64 -20.38
CA ARG A 44 8.48 -1.73 -19.79
C ARG A 44 9.38 -0.56 -20.20
N ALA A 45 9.11 0.12 -21.29
CA ALA A 45 9.76 1.38 -21.63
C ALA A 45 9.33 2.53 -20.68
N ILE A 46 8.10 2.45 -20.11
CA ILE A 46 7.59 3.39 -19.10
C ILE A 46 8.12 3.01 -17.71
N ASN A 47 8.05 1.73 -17.36
CA ASN A 47 8.60 1.21 -16.10
C ASN A 47 9.28 -0.15 -16.34
N SER A 48 10.60 -0.17 -16.27
CA SER A 48 11.42 -1.36 -16.55
C SER A 48 11.08 -2.57 -15.67
N LEU A 49 10.55 -2.33 -14.46
CA LEU A 49 10.06 -3.40 -13.57
C LEU A 49 8.70 -3.96 -13.97
N GLY A 50 7.99 -3.33 -14.94
CA GLY A 50 6.65 -3.76 -15.32
C GLY A 50 5.64 -3.66 -14.19
N LYS A 51 5.77 -2.67 -13.31
CA LYS A 51 4.90 -2.47 -12.15
C LYS A 51 4.10 -1.19 -12.25
N VAL A 52 2.94 -1.18 -11.60
CA VAL A 52 2.08 -0.01 -11.39
C VAL A 52 1.96 0.29 -9.90
N PRO A 53 1.72 1.56 -9.49
CA PRO A 53 1.44 2.73 -10.31
C PRO A 53 2.72 3.36 -10.91
N VAL A 54 2.51 4.19 -11.95
CA VAL A 54 3.52 5.14 -12.45
C VAL A 54 2.83 6.49 -12.58
N LEU A 55 3.48 7.56 -12.16
CA LEU A 55 3.05 8.93 -12.42
C LEU A 55 3.95 9.55 -13.48
N GLU A 56 3.37 9.92 -14.61
CA GLU A 56 4.02 10.70 -15.66
C GLU A 56 3.73 12.18 -15.45
N LEU A 57 4.78 12.98 -15.36
CA LEU A 57 4.70 14.43 -15.23
C LEU A 57 4.52 15.09 -16.61
N ASP A 58 4.18 16.38 -16.63
CA ASP A 58 3.90 17.11 -17.86
C ASP A 58 5.18 17.31 -18.74
N ASP A 59 6.35 17.19 -18.16
CA ASP A 59 7.65 17.21 -18.86
C ASP A 59 8.11 15.82 -19.33
N GLY A 60 7.30 14.78 -19.12
CA GLY A 60 7.60 13.39 -19.45
C GLY A 60 8.42 12.65 -18.40
N THR A 61 8.74 13.27 -17.25
CA THR A 61 9.40 12.58 -16.14
C THR A 61 8.50 11.49 -15.57
N LEU A 62 9.06 10.30 -15.38
CA LEU A 62 8.33 9.13 -14.84
C LEU A 62 8.74 8.87 -13.39
N LEU A 63 7.75 8.91 -12.50
CA LEU A 63 7.91 8.52 -11.09
C LEU A 63 7.26 7.17 -10.86
N THR A 64 8.01 6.26 -10.24
CA THR A 64 7.54 4.95 -9.80
C THR A 64 7.54 4.87 -8.28
N GLU A 65 7.12 3.73 -7.71
CA GLU A 65 6.92 3.50 -6.29
C GLU A 65 5.79 4.36 -5.69
N SER A 66 4.72 3.70 -5.25
CA SER A 66 3.49 4.35 -4.79
C SER A 66 3.71 5.38 -3.67
N VAL A 67 4.60 5.08 -2.71
CA VAL A 67 4.91 6.00 -1.60
C VAL A 67 5.73 7.20 -2.09
N ALA A 68 6.65 6.99 -3.06
CA ALA A 68 7.41 8.09 -3.65
C ALA A 68 6.50 9.03 -4.47
N ILE A 69 5.55 8.47 -5.22
CA ILE A 69 4.51 9.25 -5.92
C ILE A 69 3.70 10.08 -4.94
N CYS A 70 3.22 9.46 -3.84
CA CYS A 70 2.48 10.19 -2.80
C CYS A 70 3.33 11.29 -2.16
N ARG A 71 4.61 11.04 -1.91
CA ARG A 71 5.54 12.03 -1.34
C ARG A 71 5.75 13.23 -2.29
N TYR A 72 5.86 12.99 -3.58
CA TYR A 72 5.94 14.06 -4.57
C TYR A 72 4.68 14.91 -4.60
N LEU A 73 3.51 14.26 -4.61
CA LEU A 73 2.20 14.94 -4.58
C LEU A 73 1.97 15.69 -3.26
N GLU A 74 2.49 15.18 -2.13
CA GLU A 74 2.49 15.88 -0.84
C GLU A 74 3.25 17.20 -0.91
N ALA A 75 4.42 17.20 -1.56
CA ALA A 75 5.23 18.41 -1.69
C ALA A 75 4.56 19.48 -2.55
N LEU A 76 3.77 19.07 -3.55
CA LEU A 76 2.99 19.99 -4.39
C LEU A 76 1.72 20.49 -3.70
N HIS A 77 1.16 19.70 -2.78
CA HIS A 77 -0.11 19.95 -2.10
C HIS A 77 0.05 19.72 -0.59
N PRO A 78 0.74 20.63 0.14
CA PRO A 78 1.06 20.43 1.55
C PRO A 78 -0.14 20.55 2.50
N GLU A 79 -1.28 21.03 2.02
CA GLU A 79 -2.52 21.10 2.81
C GLU A 79 -3.00 19.71 3.20
N LYS A 80 -3.48 19.54 4.42
CA LYS A 80 -3.83 18.24 5.00
C LYS A 80 -2.65 17.25 4.95
N PRO A 81 -1.57 17.49 5.71
CA PRO A 81 -0.34 16.72 5.63
C PRO A 81 -0.56 15.24 6.00
N LEU A 82 -0.19 14.35 5.08
CA LEU A 82 -0.23 12.90 5.27
C LEU A 82 1.17 12.30 5.52
N PHE A 83 2.21 13.10 5.39
CA PHE A 83 3.60 12.70 5.67
C PHE A 83 4.18 13.37 6.94
N GLY A 84 3.34 14.02 7.76
CA GLY A 84 3.76 14.70 8.99
C GLY A 84 3.87 16.22 8.83
N ARG A 85 3.64 16.91 9.95
CA ARG A 85 3.57 18.39 10.03
C ARG A 85 4.93 19.01 10.36
N THR A 86 5.68 18.39 11.27
CA THR A 86 7.02 18.82 11.68
C THR A 86 8.09 17.88 11.12
N ASP A 87 9.35 18.29 11.14
CA ASP A 87 10.43 17.44 10.64
C ASP A 87 10.59 16.16 11.47
N LEU A 88 10.36 16.21 12.78
CA LEU A 88 10.34 15.03 13.62
C LEU A 88 9.17 14.10 13.27
N GLU A 89 7.98 14.66 13.10
CA GLU A 89 6.78 13.87 12.72
C GLU A 89 6.96 13.26 11.32
N LYS A 90 7.56 13.97 10.36
CA LYS A 90 7.92 13.43 9.05
C LYS A 90 8.85 12.21 9.17
N ALA A 91 9.86 12.30 10.02
CA ALA A 91 10.76 11.19 10.28
C ALA A 91 10.03 10.00 10.96
N GLN A 92 9.13 10.27 11.89
CA GLN A 92 8.31 9.25 12.55
C GLN A 92 7.35 8.57 11.56
N VAL A 93 6.67 9.34 10.70
CA VAL A 93 5.80 8.79 9.65
C VAL A 93 6.59 7.93 8.68
N ASP A 94 7.79 8.37 8.27
CA ASP A 94 8.65 7.57 7.40
C ASP A 94 9.09 6.28 8.09
N MET A 95 9.55 6.35 9.33
CA MET A 95 9.92 5.18 10.14
C MET A 95 8.76 4.16 10.22
N TRP A 96 7.55 4.62 10.56
CA TRP A 96 6.38 3.75 10.64
C TRP A 96 5.98 3.18 9.28
N THR A 97 6.04 3.97 8.22
CA THR A 97 5.78 3.51 6.85
C THR A 97 6.73 2.37 6.48
N ARG A 98 8.03 2.50 6.78
CA ARG A 98 9.02 1.45 6.51
C ARG A 98 8.77 0.19 7.34
N ARG A 99 8.46 0.33 8.62
CA ARG A 99 8.08 -0.82 9.49
C ARG A 99 6.87 -1.55 8.93
N ILE A 100 5.82 -0.83 8.56
CA ILE A 100 4.61 -1.42 7.96
C ILE A 100 4.93 -2.11 6.64
N GLU A 101 5.73 -1.50 5.76
CA GLU A 101 6.09 -2.11 4.48
C GLU A 101 6.85 -3.42 4.67
N PHE A 102 7.85 -3.46 5.55
CA PHE A 102 8.74 -4.62 5.69
C PHE A 102 8.17 -5.70 6.61
N GLU A 103 7.52 -5.33 7.70
CA GLU A 103 7.06 -6.31 8.70
C GLU A 103 5.62 -6.78 8.48
N ILE A 104 4.76 -5.97 7.84
CA ILE A 104 3.36 -6.31 7.60
C ILE A 104 3.11 -6.62 6.12
N VAL A 105 3.37 -5.64 5.24
CA VAL A 105 2.95 -5.75 3.84
C VAL A 105 3.78 -6.76 3.08
N ALA A 106 5.11 -6.75 3.24
CA ALA A 106 5.98 -7.68 2.52
C ALA A 106 5.69 -9.15 2.86
N PRO A 107 5.52 -9.56 4.13
CA PRO A 107 5.11 -10.92 4.45
C PRO A 107 3.72 -11.29 3.90
N ILE A 108 2.73 -10.41 3.97
CA ILE A 108 1.40 -10.66 3.38
C ILE A 108 1.52 -10.89 1.87
N VAL A 109 2.26 -10.04 1.17
CA VAL A 109 2.46 -10.17 -0.28
C VAL A 109 3.23 -11.44 -0.62
N SER A 110 4.27 -11.78 0.14
CA SER A 110 5.02 -13.01 -0.04
C SER A 110 4.13 -14.24 0.16
N ALA A 111 3.31 -14.27 1.21
CA ALA A 111 2.34 -15.34 1.42
C ALA A 111 1.40 -15.48 0.21
N PHE A 112 0.84 -14.37 -0.28
CA PHE A 112 -0.02 -14.36 -1.45
C PHE A 112 0.70 -14.81 -2.72
N GLN A 113 1.93 -14.39 -2.94
CA GLN A 113 2.72 -14.79 -4.12
C GLN A 113 2.99 -16.27 -4.16
N HIS A 114 3.29 -16.91 -3.03
CA HIS A 114 3.64 -18.32 -2.95
C HIS A 114 2.43 -19.28 -2.80
N THR A 115 1.23 -18.77 -2.46
CA THR A 115 0.04 -19.60 -2.26
C THR A 115 -1.18 -19.20 -3.07
N GLY A 116 -1.17 -18.01 -3.69
CA GLY A 116 -2.33 -17.48 -4.41
C GLY A 116 -2.44 -18.00 -5.84
N GLU A 117 -3.64 -18.42 -6.25
CA GLU A 117 -3.93 -18.91 -7.60
C GLU A 117 -3.57 -17.90 -8.70
N TYR A 118 -3.74 -16.59 -8.43
CA TYR A 118 -3.37 -15.53 -9.37
C TYR A 118 -1.92 -15.64 -9.88
N TRP A 119 -1.03 -16.20 -9.05
CA TRP A 119 0.40 -16.27 -9.34
C TRP A 119 0.82 -17.55 -10.08
N ILE A 120 -0.08 -18.53 -10.26
CA ILE A 120 0.20 -19.74 -11.01
C ILE A 120 0.63 -19.37 -12.44
N GLY A 121 1.80 -19.86 -12.86
CA GLY A 121 2.39 -19.55 -14.17
C GLY A 121 2.84 -18.09 -14.38
N ARG A 122 2.84 -17.26 -13.31
CA ARG A 122 3.36 -15.88 -13.32
C ARG A 122 4.69 -15.75 -12.59
N LEU A 123 4.89 -16.54 -11.55
CA LEU A 123 6.15 -16.67 -10.83
C LEU A 123 6.28 -18.11 -10.27
N PRO A 124 7.49 -18.58 -9.97
CA PRO A 124 7.69 -19.82 -9.23
C PRO A 124 7.07 -19.70 -7.83
N GLN A 125 6.26 -20.70 -7.46
CA GLN A 125 5.63 -20.74 -6.15
C GLN A 125 6.27 -21.83 -5.29
N GLU A 126 6.47 -21.51 -4.00
CA GLU A 126 6.97 -22.41 -2.98
C GLU A 126 6.04 -22.34 -1.76
N PRO A 127 5.10 -23.27 -1.60
CA PRO A 127 4.07 -23.19 -0.56
C PRO A 127 4.62 -23.04 0.86
N LEU A 128 5.77 -23.69 1.16
CA LEU A 128 6.42 -23.56 2.46
C LEU A 128 6.91 -22.13 2.74
N CYS A 129 7.45 -21.46 1.73
CA CYS A 129 7.80 -20.05 1.83
C CYS A 129 6.56 -19.17 2.11
N GLY A 130 5.43 -19.51 1.47
CA GLY A 130 4.15 -18.84 1.71
C GLY A 130 3.63 -19.04 3.13
N GLU A 131 3.76 -20.22 3.70
CA GLU A 131 3.40 -20.53 5.08
C GLU A 131 4.28 -19.74 6.08
N HIS A 132 5.60 -19.79 5.90
CA HIS A 132 6.53 -19.01 6.73
C HIS A 132 6.25 -17.51 6.67
N ALA A 133 5.97 -17.00 5.48
CA ALA A 133 5.62 -15.58 5.30
C ALA A 133 4.30 -15.23 6.01
N ARG A 134 3.31 -16.12 5.97
CA ARG A 134 2.05 -15.94 6.71
C ARG A 134 2.27 -15.89 8.22
N ASN A 135 3.09 -16.81 8.76
CA ASN A 135 3.40 -16.85 10.19
C ASN A 135 4.11 -15.55 10.62
N ARG A 136 5.10 -15.09 9.84
CA ARG A 136 5.74 -13.79 10.07
C ARG A 136 4.75 -12.63 10.07
N ALA A 137 3.76 -12.65 9.17
CA ALA A 137 2.73 -11.61 9.16
C ALA A 137 1.88 -11.64 10.43
N LEU A 138 1.51 -12.83 10.93
CA LEU A 138 0.73 -12.99 12.16
C LEU A 138 1.51 -12.52 13.40
N ASP A 139 2.80 -12.84 13.51
CA ASP A 139 3.68 -12.34 14.57
C ASP A 139 3.76 -10.80 14.54
N ALA A 140 3.86 -10.22 13.34
CA ALA A 140 3.88 -8.78 13.15
C ALA A 140 2.53 -8.12 13.44
N PHE A 141 1.40 -8.82 13.26
CA PHE A 141 0.08 -8.32 13.67
C PHE A 141 -0.02 -8.21 15.19
N GLU A 142 0.49 -9.20 15.94
CA GLU A 142 0.55 -9.14 17.39
C GLU A 142 1.41 -7.95 17.88
N TRP A 143 2.56 -7.74 17.23
CA TRP A 143 3.39 -6.57 17.50
C TRP A 143 2.63 -5.27 17.24
N LEU A 144 1.96 -5.14 16.08
CA LEU A 144 1.25 -3.92 15.73
C LEU A 144 0.02 -3.68 16.63
N ASP A 145 -0.66 -4.74 17.06
CA ASP A 145 -1.77 -4.64 18.02
C ASP A 145 -1.31 -3.99 19.34
N ARG A 146 -0.14 -4.42 19.88
CA ARG A 146 0.44 -3.80 21.07
C ARG A 146 0.84 -2.34 20.85
N GLU A 147 1.40 -2.01 19.69
CA GLU A 147 1.80 -0.65 19.35
C GLU A 147 0.62 0.32 19.18
N LEU A 148 -0.53 -0.20 18.80
CA LEU A 148 -1.77 0.58 18.62
C LEU A 148 -2.51 0.83 19.95
N ASN A 149 -2.07 0.27 21.07
CA ASN A 149 -2.67 0.54 22.37
C ASN A 149 -2.56 2.03 22.71
N GLY A 150 -3.71 2.67 22.93
CA GLY A 150 -3.80 4.11 23.21
C GLY A 150 -3.53 5.02 22.01
N ARG A 151 -3.44 4.47 20.80
CA ARG A 151 -3.25 5.24 19.56
C ARG A 151 -4.45 5.08 18.62
N GLU A 152 -4.89 6.18 18.02
CA GLU A 152 -5.92 6.16 16.99
C GLU A 152 -5.35 5.75 15.62
N PHE A 153 -4.13 6.24 15.30
CA PHE A 153 -3.42 5.98 14.04
C PHE A 153 -2.01 5.44 14.27
N ILE A 154 -1.40 4.88 13.21
CA ILE A 154 -0.12 4.16 13.31
C ILE A 154 1.04 5.08 13.68
N ALA A 155 1.17 6.24 13.03
CA ALA A 155 2.39 7.04 13.12
C ALA A 155 2.26 8.35 13.90
N ALA A 156 1.07 8.95 13.90
CA ALA A 156 0.80 10.28 14.46
C ALA A 156 -0.57 10.32 15.14
N ASP A 157 -1.00 11.52 15.58
CA ASP A 157 -2.35 11.77 16.12
C ASP A 157 -3.42 11.94 15.01
N HIS A 158 -3.03 11.76 13.77
CA HIS A 158 -3.89 11.87 12.58
C HIS A 158 -3.53 10.80 11.55
N TYR A 159 -4.46 10.58 10.61
CA TYR A 159 -4.30 9.64 9.51
C TYR A 159 -3.13 10.06 8.59
N THR A 160 -2.26 9.10 8.27
CA THR A 160 -1.03 9.32 7.51
C THR A 160 -0.84 8.29 6.41
N ILE A 161 0.22 8.47 5.62
CA ILE A 161 0.63 7.48 4.60
C ILE A 161 0.92 6.10 5.20
N ALA A 162 1.36 6.02 6.46
CA ALA A 162 1.58 4.75 7.15
C ALA A 162 0.26 3.95 7.28
N ASP A 163 -0.84 4.63 7.60
CA ASP A 163 -2.18 4.02 7.68
C ASP A 163 -2.67 3.59 6.29
N ILE A 164 -2.45 4.41 5.25
CA ILE A 164 -2.80 4.09 3.86
C ILE A 164 -2.06 2.82 3.41
N VAL A 165 -0.77 2.73 3.68
CA VAL A 165 0.05 1.57 3.31
C VAL A 165 -0.45 0.32 4.02
N ALA A 166 -0.68 0.41 5.34
CA ALA A 166 -1.15 -0.70 6.15
C ALA A 166 -2.52 -1.20 5.70
N GLN A 167 -3.52 -0.32 5.57
CA GLN A 167 -4.88 -0.74 5.19
C GLN A 167 -4.93 -1.43 3.82
N CYS A 168 -4.10 -0.99 2.86
CA CYS A 168 -3.99 -1.65 1.56
C CYS A 168 -3.37 -3.05 1.68
N GLY A 169 -2.35 -3.21 2.53
CA GLY A 169 -1.75 -4.50 2.84
C GLY A 169 -2.74 -5.47 3.49
N PHE A 170 -3.44 -5.03 4.54
CA PHE A 170 -4.46 -5.83 5.22
C PHE A 170 -5.63 -6.23 4.31
N LEU A 171 -5.99 -5.38 3.33
CA LEU A 171 -7.00 -5.73 2.34
C LEU A 171 -6.56 -6.94 1.49
N VAL A 172 -5.29 -6.98 1.05
CA VAL A 172 -4.71 -8.13 0.36
C VAL A 172 -4.69 -9.34 1.29
N GLY A 173 -4.22 -9.20 2.52
CA GLY A 173 -4.22 -10.26 3.52
C GLY A 173 -5.61 -10.87 3.72
N LYS A 174 -6.64 -10.03 3.87
CA LYS A 174 -8.03 -10.48 3.98
C LYS A 174 -8.49 -11.30 2.76
N ALA A 175 -8.12 -10.85 1.56
CA ALA A 175 -8.49 -11.53 0.30
C ALA A 175 -7.74 -12.85 0.10
N THR A 176 -6.55 -13.01 0.68
CA THR A 176 -5.65 -14.16 0.47
C THR A 176 -5.52 -15.08 1.69
N GLY A 177 -6.35 -14.87 2.72
CA GLY A 177 -6.43 -15.76 3.89
C GLY A 177 -5.51 -15.38 5.07
N THR A 178 -4.68 -14.34 4.95
CA THR A 178 -3.89 -13.80 6.06
C THR A 178 -4.71 -12.71 6.77
N LYS A 179 -5.67 -13.13 7.59
CA LYS A 179 -6.64 -12.25 8.26
C LYS A 179 -6.13 -11.83 9.64
N ILE A 180 -6.60 -10.67 10.13
CA ILE A 180 -6.38 -10.23 11.50
C ILE A 180 -7.11 -11.21 12.44
N PRO A 181 -6.42 -11.85 13.38
CA PRO A 181 -7.05 -12.67 14.41
C PRO A 181 -7.98 -11.83 15.31
N PRO A 182 -9.12 -12.39 15.75
CA PRO A 182 -10.12 -11.64 16.52
C PRO A 182 -9.65 -11.20 17.91
N GLU A 183 -8.62 -11.84 18.46
CA GLU A 183 -7.96 -11.49 19.71
C GLU A 183 -7.17 -10.18 19.65
N PHE A 184 -6.72 -9.74 18.48
CA PHE A 184 -6.00 -8.48 18.27
C PHE A 184 -6.98 -7.31 18.18
N LYS A 185 -7.39 -6.84 19.35
CA LYS A 185 -8.51 -5.88 19.49
C LYS A 185 -8.16 -4.48 19.00
N GLU A 186 -6.95 -4.01 19.30
CA GLU A 186 -6.51 -2.68 18.91
C GLU A 186 -6.26 -2.60 17.41
N LEU A 187 -5.66 -3.63 16.82
CA LEU A 187 -5.47 -3.74 15.38
C LEU A 187 -6.82 -3.84 14.65
N THR A 188 -7.76 -4.60 15.20
CA THR A 188 -9.13 -4.72 14.64
C THR A 188 -9.88 -3.39 14.74
N ARG A 189 -9.79 -2.67 15.85
CA ARG A 189 -10.37 -1.33 16.04
C ARG A 189 -9.82 -0.37 14.98
N TRP A 190 -8.48 -0.27 14.90
CA TRP A 190 -7.81 0.58 13.93
C TRP A 190 -8.23 0.23 12.50
N TYR A 191 -8.14 -1.05 12.10
CA TYR A 191 -8.49 -1.47 10.74
C TYR A 191 -9.95 -1.13 10.41
N THR A 192 -10.88 -1.35 11.34
CA THR A 192 -12.29 -1.01 11.17
C THR A 192 -12.47 0.50 10.94
N SER A 193 -11.78 1.34 11.71
CA SER A 193 -11.88 2.80 11.57
C SER A 193 -11.35 3.29 10.22
N VAL A 194 -10.17 2.80 9.78
CA VAL A 194 -9.56 3.28 8.53
C VAL A 194 -10.30 2.81 7.27
N VAL A 195 -10.86 1.59 7.27
CA VAL A 195 -11.66 1.10 6.13
C VAL A 195 -13.08 1.70 6.06
N ALA A 196 -13.56 2.28 7.16
CA ALA A 196 -14.82 3.02 7.19
C ALA A 196 -14.71 4.44 6.61
N ARG A 197 -13.51 4.96 6.38
CA ARG A 197 -13.30 6.28 5.78
C ARG A 197 -13.91 6.33 4.37
N PRO A 198 -14.55 7.44 3.97
CA PRO A 198 -15.13 7.58 2.62
C PRO A 198 -14.11 7.33 1.51
N THR A 199 -12.86 7.74 1.74
CA THR A 199 -11.72 7.62 0.80
C THR A 199 -11.17 6.20 0.68
N ALA A 200 -11.46 5.31 1.62
CA ALA A 200 -10.95 3.94 1.63
C ALA A 200 -11.41 3.09 0.44
N ARG A 201 -12.41 3.54 -0.29
CA ARG A 201 -12.97 2.84 -1.46
C ARG A 201 -12.47 3.38 -2.79
N ALA A 202 -11.58 4.36 -2.77
CA ALA A 202 -10.99 4.97 -3.97
C ALA A 202 -10.18 3.96 -4.82
#